data_85afc31e82400f6a0267f9126ec83ce4
#
_entry.id   85afc31e82400f6a0267f9126ec83ce4
#
_cell.length_a   1.000
_cell.length_b   1.000
_cell.length_c   1.000
_cell.angle_alpha   90.00
_cell.angle_beta   90.00
_cell.angle_gamma   90.00
#
_symmetry.space_group_name_H-M   'P 1'
#
loop_
_entity.id
_entity.type
_entity.pdbx_description
1 polymer ?
#
loop_
_entity_poly.entity_id
_entity_poly.type
_entity_poly.pdbx_seq_one_letter_code
_entity_poly.pdbx_strand_id
1 'polypeptide(L)'
;MKKKLYFILTLLLIVLSACKVEDIKKDEDLPGETVKLLVLSEGSYTNNNSTLAFYDLKSKTKDADYFLTQNKRRLGETANDMLLYGSKAYIAMNGSSRIEIIDIITGKSLKQIPMFEGEKAMLPRQIISHKGKVYVSSFDDTVTRIDTVSLNIDGNVRVGLDPEGMCVVGDKLYVANSGGLEWANGYDKTISVVDISSFKELEKIEVNVNPVHLRADTQGDIYAVTNGNYDDMPAKFQRIDTKTKTVSDIDMNVTNFDIFENKAYTYSYD
;
A
#
# COMPACT_ATOMS: atom_id res chain seq x y z
N MET A 1 22.55 47.05 66.43
CA MET A 1 21.33 46.80 65.66
C MET A 1 21.71 46.07 64.32
N LYS A 2 21.49 44.77 64.27
CA LYS A 2 21.87 43.94 63.09
C LYS A 2 20.62 43.69 62.28
N LYS A 3 20.56 44.23 61.04
CA LYS A 3 19.50 43.96 60.08
C LYS A 3 19.78 42.62 59.42
N LYS A 4 18.91 41.65 59.60
CA LYS A 4 18.92 40.36 58.86
C LYS A 4 18.23 40.60 57.49
N LEU A 5 19.01 40.38 56.44
CA LEU A 5 18.54 40.38 55.04
C LEU A 5 18.00 38.97 54.72
N TYR A 6 16.71 38.82 54.49
CA TYR A 6 16.12 37.59 54.05
C TYR A 6 16.22 37.53 52.51
N PHE A 7 17.01 36.59 52.04
CA PHE A 7 17.10 36.27 50.62
C PHE A 7 15.94 35.32 50.28
N ILE A 8 14.93 35.79 49.57
CA ILE A 8 13.84 34.96 49.08
C ILE A 8 14.32 34.35 47.76
N LEU A 9 14.68 33.07 47.78
CA LEU A 9 15.02 32.27 46.63
C LEU A 9 13.71 31.79 45.99
N THR A 10 13.24 32.49 44.93
CA THR A 10 12.10 32.07 44.14
C THR A 10 12.55 30.93 43.23
N LEU A 11 12.22 29.71 43.62
CA LEU A 11 12.45 28.51 42.81
C LEU A 11 11.42 28.50 41.66
N LEU A 12 11.87 28.91 40.48
CA LEU A 12 11.07 28.83 39.24
C LEU A 12 10.99 27.35 38.81
N LEU A 13 9.90 26.68 39.17
CA LEU A 13 9.57 25.36 38.63
C LEU A 13 9.23 25.50 37.16
N ILE A 14 10.19 25.26 36.28
CA ILE A 14 9.94 25.01 34.85
C ILE A 14 9.34 23.61 34.76
N VAL A 15 8.03 23.56 34.65
CA VAL A 15 7.33 22.33 34.25
C VAL A 15 7.67 22.11 32.79
N LEU A 16 8.70 21.32 32.53
CA LEU A 16 8.91 20.71 31.23
C LEU A 16 7.77 19.73 31.03
N SER A 17 6.70 20.18 30.34
CA SER A 17 5.77 19.29 29.66
C SER A 17 6.60 18.53 28.61
N ALA A 18 7.23 17.45 29.03
CA ALA A 18 7.65 16.43 28.10
C ALA A 18 6.36 15.92 27.44
N CYS A 19 6.08 16.37 26.22
CA CYS A 19 5.27 15.57 25.33
C CYS A 19 5.90 14.17 25.36
N LYS A 20 5.26 13.24 26.06
CA LYS A 20 5.48 11.84 25.78
C LYS A 20 5.12 11.70 24.31
N VAL A 21 6.14 11.62 23.47
CA VAL A 21 6.01 10.89 22.22
C VAL A 21 5.53 9.52 22.69
N GLU A 22 4.26 9.25 22.56
CA GLU A 22 3.79 7.88 22.65
C GLU A 22 4.64 7.15 21.63
N ASP A 23 5.48 6.27 22.10
CA ASP A 23 6.15 5.29 21.26
C ASP A 23 5.02 4.74 20.40
N ILE A 24 5.07 5.04 19.10
CA ILE A 24 4.21 4.40 18.12
C ILE A 24 4.49 2.94 18.36
N LYS A 25 3.53 2.25 18.98
CA LYS A 25 3.62 0.82 19.17
C LYS A 25 4.03 0.29 17.82
N LYS A 26 5.22 -0.33 17.74
CA LYS A 26 5.63 -1.15 16.62
C LYS A 26 4.38 -1.86 16.16
N ASP A 27 4.11 -1.86 14.86
CA ASP A 27 3.01 -2.61 14.27
C ASP A 27 2.84 -3.88 15.08
N GLU A 28 1.73 -3.97 15.84
CA GLU A 28 1.57 -5.11 16.75
C GLU A 28 1.60 -6.31 15.85
N ASP A 29 2.71 -7.04 15.86
CA ASP A 29 2.79 -8.36 15.28
C ASP A 29 1.53 -9.08 15.72
N LEU A 30 0.71 -9.51 14.78
CA LEU A 30 -0.52 -10.22 15.09
C LEU A 30 -0.13 -11.35 16.03
N PRO A 31 -0.62 -11.38 17.27
CA PRO A 31 -0.05 -12.21 18.31
C PRO A 31 -0.22 -13.67 17.95
N GLY A 32 0.90 -14.36 17.76
CA GLY A 32 0.92 -15.81 17.74
C GLY A 32 0.45 -16.44 16.43
N GLU A 33 0.34 -17.73 16.46
CA GLU A 33 -0.05 -18.64 15.38
C GLU A 33 -1.11 -18.08 14.42
N THR A 34 -0.82 -18.03 13.11
CA THR A 34 -1.82 -17.76 12.06
C THR A 34 -2.97 -18.76 12.20
N VAL A 35 -4.13 -18.26 12.58
CA VAL A 35 -5.31 -19.13 12.83
C VAL A 35 -6.35 -19.03 11.73
N LYS A 36 -6.25 -18.05 10.87
CA LYS A 36 -7.25 -17.73 9.84
C LYS A 36 -6.59 -17.32 8.53
N LEU A 37 -7.16 -17.74 7.41
CA LEU A 37 -6.83 -17.27 6.08
C LEU A 37 -8.01 -16.49 5.52
N LEU A 38 -7.73 -15.34 4.94
CA LEU A 38 -8.64 -14.58 4.09
C LEU A 38 -8.16 -14.71 2.65
N VAL A 39 -9.05 -15.07 1.76
CA VAL A 39 -8.76 -15.22 0.32
C VAL A 39 -9.67 -14.27 -0.44
N LEU A 40 -9.06 -13.25 -1.03
CA LEU A 40 -9.74 -12.30 -1.91
C LEU A 40 -9.78 -12.88 -3.32
N SER A 41 -10.95 -12.90 -3.92
CA SER A 41 -11.16 -13.26 -5.32
C SER A 41 -11.65 -12.04 -6.08
N GLU A 42 -10.93 -11.69 -7.14
CA GLU A 42 -11.24 -10.53 -7.98
C GLU A 42 -12.62 -10.65 -8.63
N GLY A 43 -13.01 -11.86 -9.00
CA GLY A 43 -14.21 -12.12 -9.79
C GLY A 43 -13.97 -11.93 -11.28
N SER A 44 -15.05 -11.83 -12.03
CA SER A 44 -15.01 -11.57 -13.46
C SER A 44 -15.48 -10.15 -13.76
N TYR A 45 -14.77 -9.46 -14.61
CA TYR A 45 -15.10 -8.09 -15.02
C TYR A 45 -16.56 -7.96 -15.48
N THR A 46 -17.26 -6.93 -15.10
CA THR A 46 -18.69 -6.62 -15.31
C THR A 46 -19.69 -7.51 -14.57
N ASN A 47 -19.25 -8.51 -13.79
CA ASN A 47 -20.17 -9.45 -13.13
C ASN A 47 -20.47 -9.08 -11.66
N ASN A 48 -19.80 -8.08 -11.10
CA ASN A 48 -19.98 -7.64 -9.71
C ASN A 48 -19.97 -8.83 -8.72
N ASN A 49 -18.99 -9.72 -8.89
CA ASN A 49 -18.93 -11.02 -8.19
C ASN A 49 -17.62 -11.27 -7.46
N SER A 50 -16.89 -10.22 -7.07
CA SER A 50 -15.76 -10.37 -6.16
C SER A 50 -16.21 -10.96 -4.84
N THR A 51 -15.38 -11.82 -4.25
CA THR A 51 -15.68 -12.46 -2.96
C THR A 51 -14.49 -12.38 -2.00
N LEU A 52 -14.77 -12.40 -0.72
CA LEU A 52 -13.78 -12.61 0.32
C LEU A 52 -14.13 -13.91 1.04
N ALA A 53 -13.34 -14.96 0.84
CA ALA A 53 -13.48 -16.21 1.53
C ALA A 53 -12.69 -16.23 2.84
N PHE A 54 -13.12 -17.09 3.74
CA PHE A 54 -12.53 -17.30 5.05
C PHE A 54 -12.29 -18.77 5.31
N TYR A 55 -11.14 -19.09 5.93
CA TYR A 55 -10.81 -20.43 6.40
C TYR A 55 -10.16 -20.36 7.78
N ASP A 56 -10.72 -21.07 8.75
CA ASP A 56 -10.15 -21.21 10.09
C ASP A 56 -9.26 -22.47 10.14
N LEU A 57 -7.98 -22.27 10.43
CA LEU A 57 -6.98 -23.34 10.44
C LEU A 57 -7.16 -24.33 11.60
N LYS A 58 -7.76 -23.91 12.72
CA LYS A 58 -7.98 -24.76 13.89
C LYS A 58 -9.25 -25.60 13.76
N SER A 59 -10.38 -24.94 13.54
CA SER A 59 -11.68 -25.60 13.42
C SER A 59 -11.92 -26.25 12.06
N LYS A 60 -11.09 -25.94 11.05
CA LYS A 60 -11.24 -26.37 9.65
C LYS A 60 -12.56 -25.89 9.01
N THR A 61 -13.19 -24.88 9.59
CA THR A 61 -14.41 -24.27 9.02
C THR A 61 -14.05 -23.29 7.93
N LYS A 62 -14.93 -23.18 6.95
CA LYS A 62 -14.77 -22.24 5.82
C LYS A 62 -16.08 -21.54 5.48
N ASP A 63 -15.95 -20.36 4.95
CA ASP A 63 -17.04 -19.60 4.32
C ASP A 63 -16.53 -19.07 2.97
N ALA A 64 -17.16 -19.49 1.88
CA ALA A 64 -16.73 -19.17 0.53
C ALA A 64 -17.04 -17.71 0.12
N ASP A 65 -18.00 -17.08 0.79
CA ASP A 65 -18.29 -15.64 0.65
C ASP A 65 -18.57 -15.02 2.01
N TYR A 66 -17.51 -15.01 2.81
CA TYR A 66 -17.51 -14.50 4.18
C TYR A 66 -18.01 -13.05 4.26
N PHE A 67 -17.60 -12.21 3.27
CA PHE A 67 -18.06 -10.84 3.25
C PHE A 67 -19.58 -10.75 3.11
N LEU A 68 -20.18 -11.48 2.18
CA LEU A 68 -21.63 -11.51 1.98
C LEU A 68 -22.35 -12.05 3.23
N THR A 69 -21.81 -13.12 3.83
CA THR A 69 -22.35 -13.71 5.06
C THR A 69 -22.40 -12.69 6.20
N GLN A 70 -21.33 -11.90 6.38
CA GLN A 70 -21.25 -10.94 7.46
C GLN A 70 -22.02 -9.64 7.20
N ASN A 71 -22.05 -9.16 5.95
CA ASN A 71 -22.55 -7.82 5.62
C ASN A 71 -23.88 -7.80 4.88
N LYS A 72 -24.42 -8.96 4.46
CA LYS A 72 -25.68 -9.10 3.73
C LYS A 72 -25.73 -8.30 2.42
N ARG A 73 -24.56 -8.02 1.85
CA ARG A 73 -24.37 -7.38 0.54
C ARG A 73 -23.11 -7.93 -0.11
N ARG A 74 -23.02 -7.87 -1.42
CA ARG A 74 -21.84 -8.27 -2.18
C ARG A 74 -20.67 -7.35 -1.89
N LEU A 75 -19.45 -7.88 -2.04
CA LEU A 75 -18.21 -7.12 -1.90
C LEU A 75 -18.09 -6.05 -3.01
N GLY A 76 -18.35 -6.42 -4.25
CA GLY A 76 -18.35 -5.47 -5.37
C GLY A 76 -17.72 -6.01 -6.63
N GLU A 77 -17.24 -5.11 -7.46
CA GLU A 77 -16.65 -5.34 -8.78
C GLU A 77 -15.14 -5.21 -8.71
N THR A 78 -14.42 -6.24 -9.19
CA THR A 78 -12.98 -6.27 -9.40
C THR A 78 -12.18 -5.89 -8.14
N ALA A 79 -12.15 -6.81 -7.15
CA ALA A 79 -11.34 -6.67 -5.94
C ALA A 79 -9.87 -6.93 -6.27
N ASN A 80 -9.08 -5.89 -6.44
CA ASN A 80 -7.74 -5.97 -7.00
C ASN A 80 -6.66 -6.31 -5.98
N ASP A 81 -6.74 -5.76 -4.77
CA ASP A 81 -5.74 -5.96 -3.72
C ASP A 81 -6.33 -5.86 -2.33
N MET A 82 -5.67 -6.47 -1.35
CA MET A 82 -6.08 -6.45 0.05
C MET A 82 -4.86 -6.34 0.97
N LEU A 83 -4.88 -5.34 1.84
CA LEU A 83 -3.88 -5.11 2.87
C LEU A 83 -4.47 -5.35 4.25
N LEU A 84 -3.78 -6.12 5.09
CA LEU A 84 -4.07 -6.21 6.53
C LEU A 84 -3.19 -5.18 7.27
N TYR A 85 -3.82 -4.30 8.05
CA TYR A 85 -3.11 -3.35 8.89
C TYR A 85 -3.83 -3.13 10.23
N GLY A 86 -3.17 -3.47 11.33
CA GLY A 86 -3.77 -3.53 12.66
C GLY A 86 -4.96 -4.51 12.68
N SER A 87 -6.11 -4.07 13.17
CA SER A 87 -7.34 -4.87 13.22
C SER A 87 -8.20 -4.77 11.96
N LYS A 88 -7.69 -4.21 10.87
CA LYS A 88 -8.47 -3.90 9.67
C LYS A 88 -7.89 -4.55 8.42
N ALA A 89 -8.77 -4.89 7.48
CA ALA A 89 -8.39 -5.14 6.10
C ALA A 89 -8.92 -4.01 5.20
N TYR A 90 -8.05 -3.52 4.33
CA TYR A 90 -8.34 -2.52 3.30
C TYR A 90 -8.36 -3.23 1.97
N ILE A 91 -9.44 -3.11 1.21
CA ILE A 91 -9.64 -3.82 -0.06
C ILE A 91 -9.84 -2.80 -1.17
N ALA A 92 -8.96 -2.82 -2.16
CA ALA A 92 -9.08 -2.00 -3.36
C ALA A 92 -10.10 -2.63 -4.31
N MET A 93 -11.23 -1.95 -4.47
CA MET A 93 -12.29 -2.36 -5.38
C MET A 93 -12.19 -1.55 -6.67
N ASN A 94 -11.41 -2.04 -7.64
CA ASN A 94 -11.10 -1.32 -8.86
C ASN A 94 -12.37 -0.94 -9.64
N GLY A 95 -13.14 -1.91 -10.11
CA GLY A 95 -14.33 -1.67 -10.90
C GLY A 95 -15.45 -0.93 -10.16
N SER A 96 -15.53 -1.10 -8.83
CA SER A 96 -16.46 -0.33 -7.98
C SER A 96 -15.92 1.05 -7.58
N SER A 97 -14.71 1.36 -7.91
CA SER A 97 -13.95 2.58 -7.57
C SER A 97 -14.13 3.01 -6.10
N ARG A 98 -13.74 2.15 -5.17
CA ARG A 98 -13.79 2.42 -3.73
C ARG A 98 -12.78 1.58 -2.95
N ILE A 99 -12.50 2.00 -1.72
CA ILE A 99 -11.83 1.16 -0.73
C ILE A 99 -12.89 0.64 0.25
N GLU A 100 -12.99 -0.68 0.37
CA GLU A 100 -13.78 -1.34 1.41
C GLU A 100 -12.87 -1.59 2.62
N ILE A 101 -13.28 -1.15 3.81
CA ILE A 101 -12.53 -1.35 5.06
C ILE A 101 -13.36 -2.24 5.96
N ILE A 102 -12.80 -3.38 6.39
CA ILE A 102 -13.46 -4.33 7.27
C ILE A 102 -12.65 -4.56 8.55
N ASP A 103 -13.35 -4.95 9.60
CA ASP A 103 -12.74 -5.52 10.80
C ASP A 103 -12.35 -6.98 10.51
N ILE A 104 -11.08 -7.35 10.73
CA ILE A 104 -10.56 -8.69 10.36
C ILE A 104 -11.08 -9.82 11.27
N ILE A 105 -11.55 -9.51 12.48
CA ILE A 105 -12.07 -10.50 13.41
C ILE A 105 -13.50 -10.88 13.05
N THR A 106 -14.33 -9.86 12.79
CA THR A 106 -15.78 -10.03 12.58
C THR A 106 -16.18 -10.08 11.10
N GLY A 107 -15.30 -9.67 10.19
CA GLY A 107 -15.62 -9.51 8.76
C GLY A 107 -16.61 -8.38 8.45
N LYS A 108 -16.97 -7.58 9.46
CA LYS A 108 -17.93 -6.48 9.30
C LYS A 108 -17.30 -5.30 8.58
N SER A 109 -18.03 -4.72 7.64
CA SER A 109 -17.67 -3.45 7.00
C SER A 109 -17.67 -2.33 8.04
N LEU A 110 -16.54 -1.65 8.14
CA LEU A 110 -16.35 -0.48 8.98
C LEU A 110 -16.62 0.80 8.19
N LYS A 111 -16.15 0.83 6.95
CA LYS A 111 -16.26 1.99 6.08
C LYS A 111 -16.09 1.64 4.61
N GLN A 112 -16.79 2.37 3.76
CA GLN A 112 -16.52 2.47 2.33
C GLN A 112 -16.01 3.87 2.03
N ILE A 113 -14.89 3.97 1.32
CA ILE A 113 -14.33 5.24 0.86
C ILE A 113 -14.52 5.28 -0.67
N PRO A 114 -15.43 6.10 -1.20
CA PRO A 114 -15.54 6.31 -2.63
C PRO A 114 -14.24 6.91 -3.19
N MET A 115 -13.78 6.39 -4.32
CA MET A 115 -12.58 6.81 -5.02
C MET A 115 -13.01 7.46 -6.35
N PHE A 116 -13.42 8.72 -6.29
CA PHE A 116 -13.89 9.50 -7.44
C PHE A 116 -13.34 10.91 -7.39
N GLU A 117 -12.96 11.46 -8.54
CA GLU A 117 -12.74 12.89 -8.77
C GLU A 117 -13.95 13.44 -9.55
N GLY A 118 -14.89 14.09 -8.83
CA GLY A 118 -16.20 14.40 -9.39
C GLY A 118 -16.97 13.13 -9.77
N GLU A 119 -17.27 12.95 -11.05
CA GLU A 119 -17.92 11.74 -11.57
C GLU A 119 -16.93 10.71 -12.15
N LYS A 120 -15.65 11.08 -12.27
CA LYS A 120 -14.60 10.20 -12.81
C LYS A 120 -14.15 9.19 -11.76
N ALA A 121 -14.24 7.91 -12.08
CA ALA A 121 -13.71 6.83 -11.26
C ALA A 121 -12.17 6.87 -11.23
N MET A 122 -11.56 6.74 -10.05
CA MET A 122 -10.11 6.71 -9.88
C MET A 122 -9.53 5.31 -10.12
N LEU A 123 -10.33 4.25 -10.01
CA LEU A 123 -9.94 2.86 -10.27
C LEU A 123 -8.76 2.39 -9.40
N PRO A 124 -8.92 2.24 -8.06
CA PRO A 124 -7.84 1.87 -7.14
C PRO A 124 -7.25 0.50 -7.49
N ARG A 125 -5.93 0.36 -7.34
CA ARG A 125 -5.16 -0.80 -7.76
C ARG A 125 -4.51 -1.52 -6.59
N GLN A 126 -3.42 -1.02 -6.07
CA GLN A 126 -2.65 -1.66 -5.00
C GLN A 126 -2.63 -0.82 -3.73
N ILE A 127 -2.42 -1.50 -2.61
CA ILE A 127 -2.48 -0.89 -1.28
C ILE A 127 -1.23 -1.28 -0.49
N ILE A 128 -0.58 -0.29 0.11
CA ILE A 128 0.47 -0.52 1.12
C ILE A 128 0.21 0.33 2.36
N SER A 129 0.87 -0.02 3.47
CA SER A 129 0.83 0.79 4.70
C SER A 129 2.21 1.27 5.11
N HIS A 130 2.25 2.43 5.74
CA HIS A 130 3.44 2.96 6.40
C HIS A 130 3.07 3.97 7.49
N LYS A 131 3.59 3.79 8.71
CA LYS A 131 3.48 4.73 9.85
C LYS A 131 2.05 5.27 10.06
N GLY A 132 1.06 4.39 10.21
CA GLY A 132 -0.33 4.77 10.49
C GLY A 132 -1.11 5.32 9.30
N LYS A 133 -0.57 5.20 8.10
CA LYS A 133 -1.21 5.58 6.84
C LYS A 133 -1.31 4.38 5.90
N VAL A 134 -2.33 4.40 5.08
CA VAL A 134 -2.51 3.51 3.93
C VAL A 134 -2.40 4.33 2.66
N TYR A 135 -1.66 3.82 1.69
CA TYR A 135 -1.44 4.42 0.38
C TYR A 135 -2.07 3.52 -0.67
N VAL A 136 -2.82 4.13 -1.58
CA VAL A 136 -3.56 3.44 -2.64
C VAL A 136 -3.16 4.02 -3.98
N SER A 137 -2.58 3.23 -4.87
CA SER A 137 -2.38 3.60 -6.27
C SER A 137 -3.69 3.48 -7.05
N SER A 138 -3.91 4.34 -8.02
CA SER A 138 -5.15 4.38 -8.81
C SER A 138 -4.89 4.76 -10.26
N PHE A 139 -5.62 4.18 -11.18
CA PHE A 139 -5.47 4.39 -12.63
C PHE A 139 -5.92 5.79 -13.13
N ASP A 140 -6.13 6.72 -12.24
CA ASP A 140 -6.29 8.15 -12.52
C ASP A 140 -4.98 8.94 -12.39
N ASP A 141 -3.83 8.25 -12.40
CA ASP A 141 -2.48 8.78 -12.23
C ASP A 141 -2.20 9.34 -10.82
N THR A 142 -2.85 8.79 -9.80
CA THR A 142 -2.68 9.29 -8.44
C THR A 142 -2.33 8.20 -7.44
N VAL A 143 -1.76 8.65 -6.31
CA VAL A 143 -1.72 7.89 -5.07
C VAL A 143 -2.52 8.64 -4.01
N THR A 144 -3.50 7.96 -3.42
CA THR A 144 -4.32 8.48 -2.32
C THR A 144 -3.78 8.00 -0.99
N ARG A 145 -3.70 8.90 0.00
CA ARG A 145 -3.32 8.57 1.38
C ARG A 145 -4.54 8.58 2.29
N ILE A 146 -4.69 7.51 3.09
CA ILE A 146 -5.79 7.31 4.04
C ILE A 146 -5.21 7.22 5.45
N ASP A 147 -5.77 7.97 6.40
CA ASP A 147 -5.44 7.86 7.81
C ASP A 147 -6.11 6.64 8.44
N THR A 148 -5.36 5.79 9.14
CA THR A 148 -5.85 4.51 9.65
C THR A 148 -6.71 4.63 10.93
N VAL A 149 -6.72 5.79 11.58
CA VAL A 149 -7.53 6.06 12.77
C VAL A 149 -8.87 6.66 12.37
N SER A 150 -8.85 7.78 11.63
CA SER A 150 -10.07 8.46 11.19
C SER A 150 -10.74 7.77 10.00
N LEU A 151 -10.02 6.93 9.27
CA LEU A 151 -10.43 6.27 8.03
C LEU A 151 -10.87 7.29 6.95
N ASN A 152 -10.23 8.45 6.92
CA ASN A 152 -10.48 9.47 5.92
C ASN A 152 -9.28 9.63 5.00
N ILE A 153 -9.53 10.04 3.75
CA ILE A 153 -8.49 10.52 2.85
C ILE A 153 -7.91 11.80 3.47
N ASP A 154 -6.59 11.86 3.61
CA ASP A 154 -5.86 13.04 4.11
C ASP A 154 -4.79 13.56 3.14
N GLY A 155 -4.70 12.97 1.96
CA GLY A 155 -3.81 13.42 0.90
C GLY A 155 -4.03 12.69 -0.41
N ASN A 156 -3.66 13.36 -1.49
CA ASN A 156 -3.60 12.80 -2.85
C ASN A 156 -2.41 13.43 -3.56
N VAL A 157 -1.65 12.63 -4.32
CA VAL A 157 -0.52 13.09 -5.11
C VAL A 157 -0.60 12.50 -6.52
N ARG A 158 -0.39 13.37 -7.53
CA ARG A 158 -0.26 12.91 -8.91
C ARG A 158 1.13 12.34 -9.14
N VAL A 159 1.20 11.24 -9.88
CA VAL A 159 2.42 10.49 -10.23
C VAL A 159 2.50 10.25 -11.75
N GLY A 160 3.08 9.17 -12.22
CA GLY A 160 3.03 8.78 -13.63
C GLY A 160 1.73 8.10 -14.02
N LEU A 161 1.67 7.59 -15.25
CA LEU A 161 0.45 7.01 -15.82
C LEU A 161 0.13 5.64 -15.20
N ASP A 162 -1.15 5.43 -14.88
CA ASP A 162 -1.71 4.17 -14.40
C ASP A 162 -0.84 3.49 -13.33
N PRO A 163 -0.62 4.10 -12.15
CA PRO A 163 0.26 3.55 -11.13
C PRO A 163 -0.25 2.23 -10.57
N GLU A 164 0.68 1.30 -10.35
CA GLU A 164 0.49 -0.06 -9.85
C GLU A 164 1.22 -0.28 -8.51
N GLY A 165 2.26 -1.11 -8.52
CA GLY A 165 3.03 -1.51 -7.35
C GLY A 165 3.70 -0.36 -6.63
N MET A 166 3.73 -0.45 -5.29
CA MET A 166 4.37 0.54 -4.44
C MET A 166 5.26 -0.13 -3.40
N CYS A 167 6.32 0.59 -2.98
CA CYS A 167 7.10 0.23 -1.79
C CYS A 167 7.63 1.48 -1.10
N VAL A 168 8.09 1.33 0.15
CA VAL A 168 8.67 2.43 0.93
C VAL A 168 10.13 2.13 1.27
N VAL A 169 10.99 3.12 1.05
CA VAL A 169 12.39 3.11 1.52
C VAL A 169 12.65 4.41 2.28
N GLY A 170 12.93 4.31 3.55
CA GLY A 170 13.10 5.48 4.43
C GLY A 170 11.83 6.34 4.49
N ASP A 171 11.95 7.60 4.10
CA ASP A 171 10.84 8.56 4.08
C ASP A 171 10.29 8.79 2.64
N LYS A 172 10.54 7.87 1.74
CA LYS A 172 10.11 7.95 0.34
C LYS A 172 9.21 6.79 -0.03
N LEU A 173 8.13 7.11 -0.72
CA LEU A 173 7.25 6.16 -1.39
C LEU A 173 7.67 6.07 -2.86
N TYR A 174 7.89 4.86 -3.35
CA TYR A 174 8.20 4.56 -4.73
C TYR A 174 6.98 3.92 -5.38
N VAL A 175 6.63 4.38 -6.58
CA VAL A 175 5.39 4.03 -7.27
C VAL A 175 5.71 3.63 -8.71
N ALA A 176 5.41 2.39 -9.09
CA ALA A 176 5.53 1.93 -10.46
C ALA A 176 4.43 2.53 -11.32
N ASN A 177 4.79 3.21 -12.39
CA ASN A 177 3.85 3.79 -13.34
C ASN A 177 3.80 2.86 -14.57
N SER A 178 2.72 2.10 -14.71
CA SER A 178 2.63 1.09 -15.78
C SER A 178 2.19 1.67 -17.11
N GLY A 179 1.32 2.68 -17.09
CA GLY A 179 0.62 3.14 -18.29
C GLY A 179 -0.26 2.05 -18.90
N GLY A 180 -0.80 1.14 -18.07
CA GLY A 180 -1.50 -0.06 -18.52
C GLY A 180 -2.74 0.21 -19.35
N LEU A 181 -3.43 1.34 -19.14
CA LEU A 181 -4.56 1.79 -19.97
C LEU A 181 -4.10 2.59 -21.20
N GLU A 182 -2.85 3.04 -21.21
CA GLU A 182 -2.24 3.84 -22.29
C GLU A 182 -1.47 2.97 -23.30
N TRP A 183 -1.75 1.68 -23.37
CA TRP A 183 -1.05 0.71 -24.22
C TRP A 183 -0.91 1.15 -25.69
N ALA A 184 -1.91 1.85 -26.22
CA ALA A 184 -1.90 2.38 -27.59
C ALA A 184 -0.87 3.51 -27.78
N ASN A 185 -0.47 4.19 -26.69
CA ASN A 185 0.50 5.29 -26.67
C ASN A 185 1.88 4.85 -26.14
N GLY A 186 2.04 3.57 -25.79
CA GLY A 186 3.34 2.93 -25.54
C GLY A 186 3.70 2.78 -24.06
N TYR A 187 2.76 2.63 -23.15
CA TYR A 187 3.00 2.42 -21.71
C TYR A 187 3.88 3.49 -21.03
N ASP A 188 3.90 3.55 -19.71
CA ASP A 188 4.89 4.30 -18.94
C ASP A 188 6.12 3.40 -18.67
N LYS A 189 7.25 4.01 -18.30
CA LYS A 189 8.53 3.34 -18.01
C LYS A 189 9.24 3.95 -16.81
N THR A 190 8.46 4.46 -15.86
CA THR A 190 9.01 5.21 -14.74
C THR A 190 8.55 4.68 -13.39
N ILE A 191 9.38 4.95 -12.38
CA ILE A 191 9.03 4.83 -10.97
C ILE A 191 9.04 6.24 -10.39
N SER A 192 7.88 6.71 -9.92
CA SER A 192 7.77 7.98 -9.20
C SER A 192 8.34 7.87 -7.80
N VAL A 193 9.09 8.88 -7.38
CA VAL A 193 9.62 9.02 -6.01
C VAL A 193 8.85 10.11 -5.29
N VAL A 194 8.07 9.76 -4.29
CA VAL A 194 7.22 10.67 -3.52
C VAL A 194 7.77 10.85 -2.11
N ASP A 195 7.96 12.08 -1.66
CA ASP A 195 8.27 12.38 -0.27
C ASP A 195 7.02 12.17 0.61
N ILE A 196 7.11 11.29 1.59
CA ILE A 196 5.96 10.88 2.42
C ILE A 196 5.46 12.04 3.29
N SER A 197 6.34 12.90 3.78
CA SER A 197 6.00 13.97 4.73
C SER A 197 5.24 15.11 4.04
N SER A 198 5.77 15.60 2.93
CA SER A 198 5.13 16.65 2.12
C SER A 198 4.04 16.12 1.19
N PHE A 199 4.05 14.82 0.95
CA PHE A 199 3.21 14.08 0.01
C PHE A 199 3.23 14.69 -1.40
N LYS A 200 4.46 14.89 -1.91
CA LYS A 200 4.73 15.44 -3.23
C LYS A 200 5.70 14.54 -4.00
N GLU A 201 5.47 14.42 -5.30
CA GLU A 201 6.44 13.79 -6.20
C GLU A 201 7.69 14.66 -6.27
N LEU A 202 8.86 14.02 -6.09
CA LEU A 202 10.18 14.67 -6.16
C LEU A 202 10.81 14.50 -7.54
N GLU A 203 10.74 13.28 -8.09
CA GLU A 203 11.40 12.88 -9.31
C GLU A 203 10.84 11.55 -9.83
N LYS A 204 11.30 11.15 -11.00
CA LYS A 204 11.05 9.83 -11.58
C LYS A 204 12.35 9.12 -11.91
N ILE A 205 12.39 7.80 -11.72
CA ILE A 205 13.49 6.92 -12.12
C ILE A 205 13.03 6.18 -13.38
N GLU A 206 13.80 6.22 -14.45
CA GLU A 206 13.51 5.47 -15.67
C GLU A 206 13.89 4.00 -15.50
N VAL A 207 12.97 3.10 -15.87
CA VAL A 207 13.11 1.65 -15.83
C VAL A 207 12.66 1.05 -17.16
N ASN A 208 12.58 -0.28 -17.26
CA ASN A 208 11.97 -0.88 -18.44
C ASN A 208 10.45 -0.60 -18.49
N VAL A 209 9.87 -0.75 -19.65
CA VAL A 209 8.47 -0.42 -19.97
C VAL A 209 7.48 -1.25 -19.13
N ASN A 210 6.40 -0.61 -18.71
CA ASN A 210 5.28 -1.20 -18.00
C ASN A 210 5.70 -1.83 -16.64
N PRO A 211 6.28 -1.07 -15.71
CA PRO A 211 6.59 -1.55 -14.36
C PRO A 211 5.28 -1.79 -13.57
N VAL A 212 5.16 -2.97 -12.94
CA VAL A 212 3.92 -3.39 -12.27
C VAL A 212 4.10 -3.77 -10.81
N HIS A 213 5.22 -4.39 -10.44
CA HIS A 213 5.48 -4.83 -9.07
C HIS A 213 6.74 -4.21 -8.52
N LEU A 214 6.67 -3.69 -7.30
CA LEU A 214 7.82 -3.17 -6.56
C LEU A 214 7.91 -3.82 -5.18
N ARG A 215 9.12 -4.18 -4.77
CA ARG A 215 9.45 -4.54 -3.38
C ARG A 215 10.80 -3.96 -3.02
N ALA A 216 10.94 -3.56 -1.78
CA ALA A 216 12.21 -3.09 -1.23
C ALA A 216 12.82 -4.15 -0.31
N ASP A 217 14.15 -4.27 -0.31
CA ASP A 217 14.87 -5.03 0.69
C ASP A 217 15.22 -4.18 1.93
N THR A 218 15.83 -4.81 2.92
CA THR A 218 16.22 -4.11 4.16
C THR A 218 17.44 -3.20 3.99
N GLN A 219 18.14 -3.25 2.84
CA GLN A 219 19.28 -2.38 2.52
C GLN A 219 18.83 -1.11 1.81
N GLY A 220 17.56 -1.09 1.38
CA GLY A 220 16.93 0.02 0.67
C GLY A 220 17.07 -0.05 -0.83
N ASP A 221 17.44 -1.19 -1.38
CA ASP A 221 17.32 -1.44 -2.81
C ASP A 221 15.88 -1.84 -3.17
N ILE A 222 15.47 -1.45 -4.36
CA ILE A 222 14.14 -1.78 -4.88
C ILE A 222 14.29 -2.79 -6.02
N TYR A 223 13.40 -3.74 -6.04
CA TYR A 223 13.26 -4.70 -7.13
C TYR A 223 11.95 -4.44 -7.84
N ALA A 224 12.00 -4.50 -9.17
CA ALA A 224 10.86 -4.21 -10.04
C ALA A 224 10.66 -5.32 -11.07
N VAL A 225 9.41 -5.75 -11.23
CA VAL A 225 8.97 -6.50 -12.41
C VAL A 225 8.33 -5.53 -13.38
N THR A 226 8.76 -5.61 -14.63
CA THR A 226 8.19 -4.86 -15.75
C THR A 226 7.65 -5.83 -16.78
N ASN A 227 6.49 -5.58 -17.36
CA ASN A 227 5.87 -6.50 -18.32
C ASN A 227 6.33 -6.30 -19.77
N GLY A 228 7.15 -5.26 -20.02
CA GLY A 228 7.46 -4.89 -21.39
C GLY A 228 6.24 -4.34 -22.14
N ASN A 229 6.28 -4.37 -23.45
CA ASN A 229 5.17 -3.87 -24.28
C ASN A 229 4.38 -4.99 -24.97
N TYR A 230 4.64 -6.25 -24.60
CA TYR A 230 4.05 -7.47 -25.20
C TYR A 230 4.33 -7.63 -26.69
N ASP A 231 5.36 -6.98 -27.22
CA ASP A 231 5.81 -7.04 -28.60
C ASP A 231 7.36 -7.17 -28.65
N ASP A 232 8.07 -6.12 -28.93
CA ASP A 232 9.53 -6.13 -29.14
C ASP A 232 10.33 -5.79 -27.86
N MET A 233 9.70 -5.24 -26.85
CA MET A 233 10.30 -4.97 -25.53
C MET A 233 9.90 -6.04 -24.51
N PRO A 234 10.81 -6.97 -24.15
CA PRO A 234 10.47 -8.06 -23.25
C PRO A 234 10.27 -7.58 -21.79
N ALA A 235 9.56 -8.39 -21.02
CA ALA A 235 9.50 -8.28 -19.58
C ALA A 235 10.91 -8.36 -18.96
N LYS A 236 11.13 -7.64 -17.85
CA LYS A 236 12.39 -7.67 -17.12
C LYS A 236 12.17 -7.72 -15.62
N PHE A 237 13.15 -8.31 -14.94
CA PHE A 237 13.32 -8.18 -13.50
C PHE A 237 14.52 -7.27 -13.25
N GLN A 238 14.32 -6.16 -12.53
CA GLN A 238 15.31 -5.11 -12.37
C GLN A 238 15.55 -4.78 -10.89
N ARG A 239 16.82 -4.46 -10.55
CA ARG A 239 17.20 -3.88 -9.27
C ARG A 239 17.51 -2.41 -9.45
N ILE A 240 17.00 -1.60 -8.54
CA ILE A 240 17.22 -0.16 -8.46
C ILE A 240 17.97 0.14 -7.16
N ASP A 241 19.19 0.62 -7.25
CA ASP A 241 19.92 1.22 -6.12
C ASP A 241 19.32 2.59 -5.85
N THR A 242 18.65 2.76 -4.72
CA THR A 242 17.95 4.02 -4.41
C THR A 242 18.87 5.18 -4.07
N LYS A 243 20.14 4.93 -3.77
CA LYS A 243 21.14 5.95 -3.43
C LYS A 243 21.77 6.54 -4.69
N THR A 244 22.15 5.66 -5.63
CA THR A 244 22.79 6.05 -6.91
C THR A 244 21.78 6.21 -8.04
N LYS A 245 20.55 5.68 -7.87
CA LYS A 245 19.50 5.60 -8.90
C LYS A 245 19.90 4.73 -10.10
N THR A 246 20.87 3.86 -9.91
CA THR A 246 21.31 2.94 -10.94
C THR A 246 20.31 1.80 -11.07
N VAL A 247 19.85 1.55 -12.28
CA VAL A 247 18.97 0.43 -12.64
C VAL A 247 19.81 -0.64 -13.31
N SER A 248 19.66 -1.88 -12.89
CA SER A 248 20.35 -3.04 -13.46
C SER A 248 19.39 -4.19 -13.68
N ASP A 249 19.51 -4.87 -14.82
CA ASP A 249 18.73 -6.04 -15.12
C ASP A 249 19.25 -7.26 -14.34
N ILE A 250 18.33 -8.09 -13.85
CA ILE A 250 18.60 -9.40 -13.29
C ILE A 250 18.13 -10.42 -14.31
N ASP A 251 19.04 -11.31 -14.73
CA ASP A 251 18.75 -12.34 -15.74
C ASP A 251 17.90 -13.47 -15.14
N MET A 252 16.63 -13.17 -14.93
CA MET A 252 15.61 -14.08 -14.41
C MET A 252 14.25 -13.76 -15.03
N ASN A 253 13.52 -14.80 -15.44
CA ASN A 253 12.12 -14.67 -15.80
C ASN A 253 11.27 -14.65 -14.50
N VAL A 254 10.62 -13.52 -14.21
CA VAL A 254 9.82 -13.34 -13.00
C VAL A 254 8.50 -12.68 -13.39
N THR A 255 7.39 -13.36 -13.10
CA THR A 255 6.05 -12.79 -13.27
C THR A 255 5.65 -11.96 -12.07
N ASN A 256 5.92 -12.46 -10.86
CA ASN A 256 5.69 -11.73 -9.62
C ASN A 256 6.62 -12.28 -8.53
N PHE A 257 6.81 -11.49 -7.47
CA PHE A 257 7.71 -11.85 -6.37
C PHE A 257 7.30 -11.16 -5.07
N ASP A 258 7.84 -11.69 -3.98
CA ASP A 258 7.84 -11.00 -2.69
C ASP A 258 9.22 -11.12 -2.03
N ILE A 259 9.54 -10.21 -1.11
CA ILE A 259 10.80 -10.22 -0.35
C ILE A 259 10.47 -10.40 1.13
N PHE A 260 10.99 -11.46 1.72
CA PHE A 260 10.88 -11.74 3.14
C PHE A 260 12.26 -12.15 3.70
N GLU A 261 12.69 -11.55 4.80
CA GLU A 261 14.00 -11.79 5.43
C GLU A 261 15.19 -11.74 4.45
N ASN A 262 15.21 -10.73 3.55
CA ASN A 262 16.20 -10.55 2.49
C ASN A 262 16.29 -11.72 1.49
N LYS A 263 15.25 -12.51 1.36
CA LYS A 263 15.10 -13.54 0.33
C LYS A 263 13.97 -13.15 -0.60
N ALA A 264 14.22 -13.21 -1.90
CA ALA A 264 13.20 -13.06 -2.91
C ALA A 264 12.54 -14.42 -3.18
N TYR A 265 11.22 -14.46 -3.10
CA TYR A 265 10.39 -15.58 -3.51
C TYR A 265 9.72 -15.20 -4.82
N THR A 266 10.08 -15.87 -5.88
CA THR A 266 9.63 -15.54 -7.24
C THR A 266 8.80 -16.66 -7.83
N TYR A 267 7.87 -16.34 -8.73
CA TYR A 267 7.26 -17.30 -9.62
C TYR A 267 7.19 -16.73 -11.04
N SER A 268 7.19 -17.64 -12.02
CA SER A 268 6.99 -17.33 -13.44
C SER A 268 5.99 -18.31 -14.03
N TYR A 269 5.34 -17.90 -15.11
CA TYR A 269 4.61 -18.80 -15.99
C TYR A 269 5.55 -19.23 -17.10
N ASP A 270 5.55 -20.53 -17.41
CA ASP A 270 6.26 -21.12 -18.56
C ASP A 270 5.50 -20.88 -19.86
#